data_307730997c9af9d1a36d147086b14dfb
#
_entry.id   307730997c9af9d1a36d147086b14dfb
#
_cell.length_a   1.000
_cell.length_b   1.000
_cell.length_c   1.000
_cell.angle_alpha   90.00
_cell.angle_beta   90.00
_cell.angle_gamma   90.00
#
_symmetry.space_group_name_H-M   'P 1'
#
loop_
_entity.id
_entity.type
_entity.pdbx_description
1 polymer ?
#
loop_
_entity_poly.entity_id
_entity_poly.type
_entity_poly.pdbx_seq_one_letter_code
_entity_poly.pdbx_strand_id
1 'polypeptide(L)'
;MAAIFNENVLSELLNEGSINLNKNPLKIKDINMVIVHTNEGDYIPHFHIKRTGKHDCCIMLNENRFFNHGVNDGILTSKEMKELDSWLRKINNVGKYTNFQTLCNMWNETNSTIQADMYRDFDYTNIASYK
;
A
#
# COMPACT_ATOMS: atom_id res chain seq x y z
N MET A 1 -2.32 30.44 3.79
CA MET A 1 -3.00 29.60 3.52
C MET A 1 -3.02 28.26 4.06
N ALA A 2 -3.04 28.11 5.31
CA ALA A 2 -3.14 26.82 5.94
C ALA A 2 -4.36 26.04 5.52
N ALA A 3 -5.33 26.76 5.08
CA ALA A 3 -6.59 26.15 4.73
C ALA A 3 -6.52 25.18 3.58
N ILE A 4 -5.41 25.15 2.86
CA ILE A 4 -5.32 24.24 1.75
C ILE A 4 -5.11 22.81 2.20
N PHE A 5 -4.71 22.59 3.46
CA PHE A 5 -4.52 21.25 3.94
C PHE A 5 -5.76 20.82 4.71
N ASN A 6 -6.48 19.88 4.16
CA ASN A 6 -7.51 19.21 4.92
C ASN A 6 -6.86 18.09 5.74
N GLU A 7 -7.64 17.50 6.63
CA GLU A 7 -7.16 16.47 7.51
C GLU A 7 -6.53 15.29 6.79
N ASN A 8 -7.08 14.89 5.66
CA ASN A 8 -6.59 13.75 4.92
C ASN A 8 -5.22 13.99 4.31
N VAL A 9 -5.03 15.16 3.73
CA VAL A 9 -3.75 15.52 3.11
C VAL A 9 -2.68 15.61 4.17
N LEU A 10 -2.98 16.26 5.29
CA LEU A 10 -2.02 16.38 6.36
C LEU A 10 -1.65 15.01 6.95
N SER A 11 -2.64 14.15 7.12
CA SER A 11 -2.42 12.80 7.63
C SER A 11 -1.51 11.99 6.71
N GLU A 12 -1.72 12.07 5.41
CA GLU A 12 -0.87 11.36 4.45
C GLU A 12 0.56 11.86 4.51
N LEU A 13 0.78 13.15 4.62
CA LEU A 13 2.11 13.72 4.71
C LEU A 13 2.82 13.33 6.00
N LEU A 14 2.10 13.31 7.11
CA LEU A 14 2.68 13.00 8.41
C LEU A 14 2.81 11.51 8.67
N ASN A 15 1.94 10.70 8.05
CA ASN A 15 1.91 9.27 8.26
C ASN A 15 2.58 8.49 7.15
N GLU A 16 3.58 9.11 6.50
CA GLU A 16 4.39 8.39 5.52
C GLU A 16 3.63 7.86 4.32
N GLY A 17 2.54 8.52 3.95
CA GLY A 17 1.80 8.13 2.76
C GLY A 17 0.85 6.97 2.98
N SER A 18 -0.30 7.24 3.56
CA SER A 18 -1.37 6.25 3.69
C SER A 18 -2.53 6.61 2.77
N ILE A 19 -3.30 5.61 2.36
CA ILE A 19 -4.52 5.83 1.61
C ILE A 19 -5.68 5.93 2.59
N ASN A 20 -6.52 6.93 2.41
CA ASN A 20 -7.70 7.13 3.25
C ASN A 20 -8.74 6.05 2.96
N LEU A 21 -8.87 5.09 3.87
CA LEU A 21 -9.79 3.97 3.70
C LEU A 21 -11.26 4.36 3.87
N ASN A 22 -11.56 5.51 4.43
CA ASN A 22 -12.93 6.00 4.50
C ASN A 22 -13.45 6.40 3.11
N LYS A 23 -12.56 6.89 2.26
CA LYS A 23 -12.91 7.28 0.90
C LYS A 23 -12.57 6.22 -0.14
N ASN A 24 -11.66 5.33 0.18
CA ASN A 24 -11.24 4.23 -0.70
C ASN A 24 -11.32 2.93 0.11
N PRO A 25 -12.53 2.45 0.42
CA PRO A 25 -12.67 1.31 1.32
C PRO A 25 -12.11 0.02 0.73
N LEU A 26 -11.33 -0.67 1.54
CA LEU A 26 -10.76 -1.98 1.22
C LEU A 26 -11.38 -3.00 2.19
N LYS A 27 -12.10 -3.97 1.65
CA LYS A 27 -12.86 -4.92 2.47
C LYS A 27 -12.02 -6.10 2.91
N ILE A 28 -11.09 -5.84 3.80
CA ILE A 28 -10.26 -6.88 4.44
C ILE A 28 -10.57 -6.83 5.94
N LYS A 29 -10.78 -7.99 6.53
CA LYS A 29 -11.15 -8.09 7.94
C LYS A 29 -10.09 -7.48 8.84
N ASP A 30 -10.53 -6.70 9.80
CA ASP A 30 -9.67 -6.04 10.79
C ASP A 30 -8.67 -5.05 10.19
N ILE A 31 -8.91 -4.56 8.99
CA ILE A 31 -7.99 -3.62 8.37
C ILE A 31 -7.97 -2.31 9.14
N ASN A 32 -6.77 -1.80 9.32
CA ASN A 32 -6.55 -0.53 10.00
C ASN A 32 -6.01 0.50 9.02
N MET A 33 -5.00 0.15 8.23
CA MET A 33 -4.31 1.13 7.41
C MET A 33 -3.60 0.45 6.24
N VAL A 34 -3.51 1.15 5.12
CA VAL A 34 -2.61 0.80 4.02
C VAL A 34 -1.61 1.93 3.91
N ILE A 35 -0.34 1.62 4.09
CA ILE A 35 0.69 2.65 4.27
C ILE A 35 1.99 2.29 3.54
N VAL A 36 2.67 3.33 3.06
CA VAL A 36 4.03 3.24 2.52
C VAL A 36 4.94 4.01 3.47
N HIS A 37 5.91 3.34 4.06
CA HIS A 37 6.86 4.00 4.95
C HIS A 37 7.92 4.78 4.16
N THR A 38 8.42 5.85 4.76
CA THR A 38 9.45 6.68 4.14
C THR A 38 10.83 6.15 4.52
N ASN A 39 11.81 6.52 3.69
CA ASN A 39 13.23 6.26 4.00
C ASN A 39 13.55 4.79 4.30
N GLU A 40 12.95 3.91 3.52
CA GLU A 40 13.21 2.48 3.66
C GLU A 40 14.58 2.08 3.13
N GLY A 41 15.35 3.02 2.61
CA GLY A 41 16.71 2.79 2.20
C GLY A 41 16.83 1.84 1.03
N ASP A 42 17.51 0.72 1.25
CA ASP A 42 17.77 -0.25 0.19
C ASP A 42 16.68 -1.31 0.08
N TYR A 43 15.58 -1.15 0.80
CA TYR A 43 14.50 -2.11 0.73
C TYR A 43 13.79 -2.08 -0.62
N ILE A 44 13.25 -3.24 -0.97
CA ILE A 44 12.45 -3.40 -2.18
C ILE A 44 11.16 -2.60 -2.04
N PRO A 45 10.69 -1.94 -3.10
CA PRO A 45 9.42 -1.21 -3.04
C PRO A 45 8.27 -2.09 -2.55
N HIS A 46 7.60 -1.64 -1.50
CA HIS A 46 6.52 -2.40 -0.87
C HIS A 46 5.57 -1.48 -0.12
N PHE A 47 4.42 -2.02 0.22
CA PHE A 47 3.46 -1.35 1.09
C PHE A 47 3.03 -2.29 2.20
N HIS A 48 2.50 -1.72 3.26
CA HIS A 48 2.02 -2.48 4.42
C HIS A 48 0.51 -2.42 4.48
N ILE A 49 -0.11 -3.55 4.78
CA ILE A 49 -1.51 -3.59 5.21
C ILE A 49 -1.48 -3.87 6.71
N LYS A 50 -1.86 -2.87 7.50
CA LYS A 50 -1.92 -3.00 8.95
C LYS A 50 -3.29 -3.46 9.36
N ARG A 51 -3.33 -4.43 10.27
CA ARG A 51 -4.58 -5.00 10.78
C ARG A 51 -4.56 -5.03 12.29
N THR A 52 -5.72 -4.83 12.90
CA THR A 52 -5.85 -4.88 14.35
C THR A 52 -5.70 -6.33 14.84
N GLY A 53 -4.78 -6.54 15.79
CA GLY A 53 -4.58 -7.85 16.40
C GLY A 53 -3.90 -8.89 15.53
N LYS A 54 -3.31 -8.48 14.41
CA LYS A 54 -2.60 -9.37 13.49
C LYS A 54 -1.31 -8.73 13.03
N HIS A 55 -0.39 -9.56 12.54
CA HIS A 55 0.83 -9.06 11.95
C HIS A 55 0.52 -8.30 10.64
N ASP A 56 1.28 -7.28 10.36
CA ASP A 56 1.16 -6.54 9.11
C ASP A 56 1.50 -7.45 7.93
N CYS A 57 0.80 -7.23 6.82
CA CYS A 57 1.21 -7.82 5.55
C CYS A 57 2.11 -6.82 4.84
N CYS A 58 3.28 -7.26 4.39
CA CYS A 58 4.13 -6.47 3.50
C CYS A 58 4.03 -7.07 2.12
N ILE A 59 3.72 -6.26 1.13
CA ILE A 59 3.48 -6.71 -0.24
C ILE A 59 4.33 -5.88 -1.19
N MET A 60 5.05 -6.55 -2.08
CA MET A 60 5.92 -5.87 -3.03
C MET A 60 5.12 -5.10 -4.07
N LEU A 61 5.64 -3.94 -4.48
CA LEU A 61 5.04 -3.15 -5.55
C LEU A 61 5.51 -3.58 -6.94
N ASN A 62 6.72 -4.12 -7.04
CA ASN A 62 7.29 -4.52 -8.33
C ASN A 62 7.16 -6.02 -8.63
N GLU A 63 6.59 -6.79 -7.71
CA GLU A 63 6.35 -8.21 -7.89
C GLU A 63 5.07 -8.62 -7.20
N ASN A 64 4.45 -9.70 -7.66
CA ASN A 64 3.23 -10.23 -7.05
C ASN A 64 3.61 -11.16 -5.90
N ARG A 65 4.23 -10.62 -4.86
CA ARG A 65 4.85 -11.40 -3.81
C ARG A 65 4.77 -10.69 -2.46
N PHE A 66 4.61 -11.47 -1.40
CA PHE A 66 4.80 -10.95 -0.04
C PHE A 66 6.28 -10.64 0.19
N PHE A 67 6.54 -9.59 0.94
CA PHE A 67 7.89 -9.20 1.32
C PHE A 67 8.06 -9.45 2.81
N ASN A 68 8.94 -10.38 3.18
CA ASN A 68 9.19 -10.67 4.58
C ASN A 68 10.05 -9.58 5.20
N HIS A 69 9.42 -8.74 6.03
CA HIS A 69 10.07 -7.58 6.61
C HIS A 69 10.00 -7.70 8.14
N GLY A 70 10.85 -8.53 8.72
CA GLY A 70 10.88 -8.76 10.16
C GLY A 70 9.63 -9.49 10.64
N VAL A 71 8.93 -8.89 11.61
CA VAL A 71 7.69 -9.46 12.15
C VAL A 71 6.48 -9.18 11.26
N ASN A 72 6.69 -8.45 10.16
CA ASN A 72 5.61 -8.12 9.24
C ASN A 72 5.46 -9.26 8.24
N ASP A 73 4.95 -10.39 8.72
CA ASP A 73 4.82 -11.62 7.96
C ASP A 73 3.38 -12.11 7.82
N GLY A 74 2.44 -11.19 8.00
CA GLY A 74 1.04 -11.51 7.81
C GLY A 74 0.72 -11.91 6.38
N ILE A 75 -0.30 -12.75 6.21
CA ILE A 75 -0.75 -13.22 4.90
C ILE A 75 -2.23 -12.89 4.72
N LEU A 76 -2.68 -12.97 3.50
CA LEU A 76 -4.08 -12.76 3.14
C LEU A 76 -4.70 -14.08 2.67
N THR A 77 -6.00 -14.23 2.88
CA THR A 77 -6.75 -15.34 2.32
C THR A 77 -6.91 -15.13 0.81
N SER A 78 -7.30 -16.17 0.09
CA SER A 78 -7.57 -16.04 -1.35
C SER A 78 -8.63 -14.98 -1.63
N LYS A 79 -9.67 -14.92 -0.81
CA LYS A 79 -10.71 -13.92 -0.95
C LYS A 79 -10.18 -12.52 -0.73
N GLU A 80 -9.33 -12.35 0.28
CA GLU A 80 -8.73 -11.04 0.58
C GLU A 80 -7.76 -10.60 -0.52
N MET A 81 -7.02 -11.54 -1.12
CA MET A 81 -6.15 -11.22 -2.25
C MET A 81 -6.94 -10.70 -3.44
N LYS A 82 -8.08 -11.33 -3.75
CA LYS A 82 -8.96 -10.86 -4.82
C LYS A 82 -9.52 -9.48 -4.54
N GLU A 83 -9.90 -9.24 -3.30
CA GLU A 83 -10.39 -7.93 -2.87
C GLU A 83 -9.30 -6.87 -2.99
N LEU A 84 -8.09 -7.19 -2.58
CA LEU A 84 -6.94 -6.29 -2.70
C LEU A 84 -6.66 -5.95 -4.16
N ASP A 85 -6.61 -6.96 -5.01
CA ASP A 85 -6.34 -6.75 -6.44
C ASP A 85 -7.37 -5.81 -7.07
N SER A 86 -8.63 -6.06 -6.80
CA SER A 86 -9.71 -5.21 -7.29
C SER A 86 -9.60 -3.78 -6.78
N TRP A 87 -9.28 -3.62 -5.50
CA TRP A 87 -9.13 -2.31 -4.87
C TRP A 87 -7.94 -1.53 -5.47
N LEU A 88 -6.84 -2.22 -5.73
CA LEU A 88 -5.66 -1.58 -6.32
C LEU A 88 -5.92 -1.02 -7.71
N ARG A 89 -6.89 -1.59 -8.42
CA ARG A 89 -7.24 -1.13 -9.78
C ARG A 89 -8.24 0.02 -9.79
N LYS A 90 -8.85 0.33 -8.67
CA LYS A 90 -9.82 1.42 -8.59
C LYS A 90 -9.11 2.76 -8.57
N ILE A 91 -9.73 3.77 -9.18
CA ILE A 91 -9.22 5.13 -9.13
C ILE A 91 -9.29 5.63 -7.69
N ASN A 92 -8.18 6.19 -7.23
CA ASN A 92 -8.11 6.76 -5.90
C ASN A 92 -9.00 8.02 -5.85
N ASN A 93 -9.77 8.13 -4.78
CA ASN A 93 -10.73 9.22 -4.64
C ASN A 93 -10.10 10.61 -4.56
N VAL A 94 -8.82 10.70 -4.28
CA VAL A 94 -8.14 11.98 -4.11
C VAL A 94 -7.47 12.47 -5.39
N GLY A 95 -7.31 11.62 -6.37
CA GLY A 95 -6.62 11.97 -7.60
C GLY A 95 -7.11 11.18 -8.79
N LYS A 96 -6.33 11.24 -9.86
CA LYS A 96 -6.66 10.56 -11.12
C LYS A 96 -5.93 9.23 -11.28
N TYR A 97 -5.17 8.84 -10.29
CA TYR A 97 -4.41 7.58 -10.32
C TYR A 97 -5.20 6.48 -9.63
N THR A 98 -4.90 5.24 -9.99
CA THR A 98 -5.43 4.09 -9.26
C THR A 98 -4.80 4.04 -7.86
N ASN A 99 -5.38 3.25 -6.96
CA ASN A 99 -4.79 3.03 -5.65
C ASN A 99 -3.38 2.45 -5.77
N PHE A 100 -3.17 1.52 -6.71
CA PHE A 100 -1.83 0.97 -6.96
C PHE A 100 -0.83 2.07 -7.36
N GLN A 101 -1.20 2.89 -8.34
CA GLN A 101 -0.34 3.97 -8.79
C GLN A 101 -0.06 4.98 -7.68
N THR A 102 -1.06 5.23 -6.84
CA THR A 102 -0.91 6.13 -5.68
C THR A 102 0.15 5.58 -4.72
N LEU A 103 0.10 4.29 -4.42
CA LEU A 103 1.11 3.66 -3.55
C LEU A 103 2.51 3.72 -4.18
N CYS A 104 2.61 3.48 -5.47
CA CYS A 104 3.89 3.59 -6.18
C CYS A 104 4.44 5.01 -6.12
N ASN A 105 3.59 6.02 -6.31
CA ASN A 105 4.01 7.41 -6.20
C ASN A 105 4.48 7.75 -4.80
N MET A 106 3.78 7.29 -3.78
CA MET A 106 4.19 7.48 -2.39
C MET A 106 5.57 6.90 -2.14
N TRP A 107 5.80 5.68 -2.63
CA TRP A 107 7.11 5.07 -2.50
C TRP A 107 8.19 5.89 -3.22
N ASN A 108 7.93 6.26 -4.46
CA ASN A 108 8.92 6.95 -5.29
C ASN A 108 9.27 8.34 -4.77
N GLU A 109 8.33 9.01 -4.10
CA GLU A 109 8.56 10.32 -3.54
C GLU A 109 9.37 10.30 -2.24
N THR A 110 9.32 9.20 -1.53
CA THR A 110 9.90 9.11 -0.19
C THR A 110 11.05 8.11 -0.06
N ASN A 111 11.31 7.34 -1.10
CA ASN A 111 12.39 6.36 -1.11
C ASN A 111 13.20 6.54 -2.39
N SER A 112 14.52 6.62 -2.27
CA SER A 112 15.36 7.08 -3.36
C SER A 112 16.11 6.02 -4.12
N THR A 113 16.18 4.78 -3.61
CA THR A 113 17.07 3.81 -4.21
C THR A 113 16.43 3.01 -5.34
N ILE A 114 15.35 2.32 -5.09
CA ILE A 114 14.68 1.49 -6.08
C ILE A 114 13.29 2.06 -6.32
N GLN A 115 12.97 2.33 -7.59
CA GLN A 115 11.68 2.92 -7.94
C GLN A 115 10.60 1.85 -8.12
N ALA A 116 9.39 2.15 -7.67
CA ALA A 116 8.22 1.32 -7.95
C ALA A 116 7.71 1.62 -9.36
N ASP A 117 7.37 0.57 -10.10
CA ASP A 117 6.87 0.70 -11.46
C ASP A 117 5.35 0.83 -11.45
N MET A 118 4.86 2.06 -11.50
CA MET A 118 3.43 2.34 -11.45
C MET A 118 2.65 1.90 -12.70
N TYR A 119 3.36 1.50 -13.74
CA TYR A 119 2.74 1.02 -14.97
C TYR A 119 2.87 -0.49 -15.12
N ARG A 120 3.31 -1.17 -14.09
CA ARG A 120 3.44 -2.63 -14.10
C ARG A 120 2.07 -3.30 -14.26
N ASP A 121 2.03 -4.36 -15.04
CA ASP A 121 0.85 -5.20 -15.15
C ASP A 121 0.89 -6.21 -14.00
N PHE A 122 0.18 -5.90 -12.92
CA PHE A 122 0.21 -6.70 -11.71
C PHE A 122 -0.95 -7.68 -11.62
N ASP A 123 -0.77 -8.70 -10.78
CA ASP A 123 -1.82 -9.65 -10.44
C ASP A 123 -1.64 -10.07 -8.98
N TYR A 124 -2.41 -9.49 -8.08
CA TYR A 124 -2.35 -9.81 -6.66
C TYR A 124 -3.43 -10.81 -6.23
N THR A 125 -4.13 -11.43 -7.18
CA THR A 125 -5.11 -12.45 -6.83
C THR A 125 -4.45 -13.73 -6.32
N ASN A 126 -3.15 -13.88 -6.57
CA ASN A 126 -2.37 -15.02 -6.10
C ASN A 126 -0.98 -14.56 -5.74
N ILE A 127 -0.84 -14.00 -4.55
CA ILE A 127 0.42 -13.44 -4.08
C ILE A 127 1.35 -14.59 -3.64
N ALA A 128 2.57 -14.63 -4.20
CA ALA A 128 3.53 -15.66 -3.85
C ALA A 128 4.01 -15.50 -2.41
N SER A 129 4.25 -16.63 -1.75
CA SER A 129 4.71 -16.62 -0.37
C SER A 129 6.11 -16.05 -0.24
N TYR A 130 6.51 -15.83 1.00
CA TYR A 130 7.84 -15.34 1.30
C TYR A 130 8.90 -16.33 0.84
N LYS A 131 10.02 -15.78 0.45
CA LYS A 131 11.18 -16.57 0.14
C LYS A 131 12.41 -15.76 0.39
#